data_4d58f76f499e5452783fda88ff9884de
#
_entry.id   4d58f76f499e5452783fda88ff9884de
#
_cell.length_a   1.000
_cell.length_b   1.000
_cell.length_c   1.000
_cell.angle_alpha   90.00
_cell.angle_beta   90.00
_cell.angle_gamma   90.00
#
_symmetry.space_group_name_H-M   'P 1'
#
loop_
_entity.id
_entity.type
_entity.pdbx_description
1 polymer ?
#
loop_
_entity_poly.entity_id
_entity_poly.type
_entity_poly.pdbx_seq_one_letter_code
_entity_poly.pdbx_strand_id
1 'polypeptide(L)'
;QRQMCIRDRHGASVSILSDAHPHIGTDKLPRVIERMRNRIIESGGEVHFETRMERLIIDGDEVCGIVTADGREFTGPVILATGHSARDVYYMLHENGVELESKGIAVGVRLEHPQQLIDSIQYHNPEGRGKYLPAAEYSFVTQVKGRGVYSFCMCPGGFVVPAASGPEQIVVNGMSPSNRGSVWANSGMVVELQPEDFGARFSMFGVLAGIKFQEDLERQCYLNGNCKQTAPAQRMTDFVNRRNSFDLPRSSYSPGLIASPLHFWLPDFIAARLQEGFKYFGKVSHGFLTREAVMIGVETRTSSPVRIPRDRESMTHIRLRGFYPCGEGAGYAGGIVSAAIDGERCAKALAMQIKQSSSFDRSV
;
A
#
# COMPACT_ATOMS: atom_id res chain seq x y z
N GLN A 1 -17.64 12.09 -4.19
CA GLN A 1 -17.95 13.43 -3.65
C GLN A 1 -18.31 13.42 -2.17
N ARG A 2 -19.26 12.57 -1.70
CA ARG A 2 -19.70 12.54 -0.29
C ARG A 2 -18.59 12.26 0.73
N GLN A 3 -17.56 11.52 0.36
CA GLN A 3 -16.46 11.11 1.24
C GLN A 3 -15.29 12.07 1.24
N MET A 4 -15.08 12.79 0.15
CA MET A 4 -14.21 13.94 0.16
C MET A 4 -14.77 15.03 1.09
N CYS A 5 -16.09 15.15 1.22
CA CYS A 5 -16.76 16.01 2.22
C CYS A 5 -16.43 15.63 3.68
N ILE A 6 -16.19 14.34 4.01
CA ILE A 6 -15.78 13.95 5.36
C ILE A 6 -14.39 14.49 5.67
N ARG A 7 -13.44 14.40 4.73
CA ARG A 7 -12.09 14.95 4.90
C ARG A 7 -12.08 16.46 5.00
N ASP A 8 -12.91 17.17 4.23
CA ASP A 8 -13.11 18.61 4.32
C ASP A 8 -13.61 19.01 5.72
N ARG A 9 -14.61 18.32 6.26
CA ARG A 9 -15.08 18.52 7.66
C ARG A 9 -14.01 18.33 8.72
N HIS A 10 -12.94 17.57 8.41
CA HIS A 10 -11.79 17.36 9.27
C HIS A 10 -10.58 18.20 8.85
N GLY A 11 -10.76 19.23 8.00
CA GLY A 11 -9.80 20.29 7.69
C GLY A 11 -8.81 19.94 6.57
N ALA A 12 -9.17 19.06 5.64
CA ALA A 12 -8.53 19.01 4.34
C ALA A 12 -8.97 20.22 3.49
N SER A 13 -8.18 20.56 2.47
CA SER A 13 -8.55 21.63 1.54
C SER A 13 -9.84 21.32 0.80
N VAL A 14 -10.71 22.32 0.60
CA VAL A 14 -11.95 22.19 -0.20
C VAL A 14 -11.65 21.79 -1.64
N SER A 15 -10.46 22.14 -2.17
CA SER A 15 -10.03 21.80 -3.53
C SER A 15 -10.06 20.28 -3.81
N ILE A 16 -9.91 19.43 -2.79
CA ILE A 16 -10.02 17.96 -2.96
C ILE A 16 -11.38 17.51 -3.50
N LEU A 17 -12.42 18.36 -3.44
CA LEU A 17 -13.75 18.05 -3.94
C LEU A 17 -13.86 18.21 -5.47
N SER A 18 -13.00 19.02 -6.04
CA SER A 18 -13.00 19.41 -7.47
C SER A 18 -11.76 18.94 -8.23
N ASP A 19 -10.66 18.67 -7.54
CA ASP A 19 -9.43 18.24 -8.17
C ASP A 19 -9.58 16.84 -8.79
N ALA A 20 -9.08 16.65 -10.00
CA ALA A 20 -9.07 15.36 -10.67
C ALA A 20 -8.21 14.33 -9.91
N HIS A 21 -7.08 14.79 -9.34
CA HIS A 21 -6.15 14.00 -8.51
C HIS A 21 -5.99 14.69 -7.15
N PRO A 22 -6.94 14.52 -6.22
CA PRO A 22 -6.93 15.22 -4.94
C PRO A 22 -5.71 14.84 -4.09
N HIS A 23 -5.01 15.85 -3.58
CA HIS A 23 -3.81 15.69 -2.79
C HIS A 23 -3.91 16.48 -1.48
N ILE A 24 -3.62 15.85 -0.36
CA ILE A 24 -3.57 16.51 0.96
C ILE A 24 -2.13 16.87 1.33
N GLY A 25 -1.23 15.94 1.13
CA GLY A 25 0.17 16.00 1.54
C GLY A 25 0.42 15.33 2.90
N THR A 26 1.57 14.68 2.99
CA THR A 26 1.98 13.93 4.19
C THR A 26 2.20 14.83 5.40
N ASP A 27 2.52 16.09 5.19
CA ASP A 27 2.68 17.12 6.23
C ASP A 27 1.35 17.58 6.84
N LYS A 28 0.23 17.48 6.12
CA LYS A 28 -1.11 17.89 6.57
C LYS A 28 -1.97 16.73 7.06
N LEU A 29 -1.73 15.54 6.56
CA LEU A 29 -2.53 14.35 6.89
C LEU A 29 -2.64 14.05 8.39
N PRO A 30 -1.59 14.19 9.22
CA PRO A 30 -1.67 13.94 10.66
C PRO A 30 -2.75 14.77 11.36
N ARG A 31 -2.93 16.04 10.98
CA ARG A 31 -3.97 16.92 11.54
C ARG A 31 -5.39 16.45 11.21
N VAL A 32 -5.58 15.90 10.01
CA VAL A 32 -6.88 15.33 9.60
C VAL A 32 -7.21 14.10 10.46
N ILE A 33 -6.23 13.20 10.66
CA ILE A 33 -6.38 12.00 11.50
C ILE A 33 -6.66 12.40 12.96
N GLU A 34 -5.93 13.38 13.49
CA GLU A 34 -6.16 13.88 14.86
C GLU A 34 -7.59 14.40 15.04
N ARG A 35 -8.11 15.19 14.10
CA ARG A 35 -9.50 15.68 14.15
C ARG A 35 -10.53 14.56 14.05
N MET A 36 -10.26 13.53 13.22
CA MET A 36 -11.13 12.34 13.16
C MET A 36 -11.16 11.61 14.50
N ARG A 37 -10.01 11.41 15.13
CA ARG A 37 -9.89 10.80 16.46
C ARG A 37 -10.67 11.61 17.51
N ASN A 38 -10.46 12.92 17.57
CA ASN A 38 -11.14 13.80 18.52
C ASN A 38 -12.67 13.72 18.31
N ARG A 39 -13.13 13.65 17.05
CA ARG A 39 -14.56 13.48 16.76
C ARG A 39 -15.13 12.16 17.26
N ILE A 40 -14.36 11.07 17.21
CA ILE A 40 -14.77 9.78 17.80
C ILE A 40 -14.96 9.95 19.31
N ILE A 41 -13.99 10.55 20.01
CA ILE A 41 -14.03 10.77 21.46
C ILE A 41 -15.21 11.69 21.85
N GLU A 42 -15.38 12.82 21.17
CA GLU A 42 -16.51 13.74 21.36
C GLU A 42 -17.88 13.08 21.15
N SER A 43 -17.93 12.03 20.36
CA SER A 43 -19.17 11.28 20.10
C SER A 43 -19.41 10.13 21.10
N GLY A 44 -18.59 10.05 22.18
CA GLY A 44 -18.69 9.03 23.22
C GLY A 44 -17.95 7.73 22.90
N GLY A 45 -17.14 7.70 21.81
CA GLY A 45 -16.28 6.57 21.49
C GLY A 45 -14.96 6.63 22.29
N GLU A 46 -14.28 5.50 22.35
CA GLU A 46 -12.98 5.37 23.00
C GLU A 46 -11.87 5.09 21.96
N VAL A 47 -10.65 5.55 22.27
CA VAL A 47 -9.45 5.27 21.46
C VAL A 47 -8.36 4.78 22.40
N HIS A 48 -7.96 3.53 22.22
CA HIS A 48 -6.95 2.86 23.02
C HIS A 48 -5.64 2.77 22.25
N PHE A 49 -4.60 3.51 22.67
CA PHE A 49 -3.25 3.39 22.15
C PHE A 49 -2.50 2.24 22.85
N GLU A 50 -1.41 1.78 22.23
CA GLU A 50 -0.58 0.68 22.74
C GLU A 50 -1.39 -0.58 23.08
N THR A 51 -2.50 -0.77 22.33
CA THR A 51 -3.47 -1.83 22.58
C THR A 51 -3.55 -2.71 21.32
N ARG A 52 -2.70 -3.73 21.27
CA ARG A 52 -2.66 -4.68 20.16
C ARG A 52 -3.68 -5.78 20.37
N MET A 53 -4.54 -6.00 19.37
CA MET A 53 -5.38 -7.20 19.31
C MET A 53 -4.51 -8.44 19.14
N GLU A 54 -4.74 -9.46 19.96
CA GLU A 54 -4.01 -10.72 19.91
C GLU A 54 -4.85 -11.86 19.32
N ARG A 55 -6.14 -11.91 19.66
CA ARG A 55 -7.08 -12.92 19.13
C ARG A 55 -8.52 -12.44 19.11
N LEU A 56 -9.34 -13.12 18.33
CA LEU A 56 -10.80 -12.99 18.36
C LEU A 56 -11.39 -13.87 19.50
N ILE A 57 -12.50 -13.41 20.07
CA ILE A 57 -13.35 -14.23 20.93
C ILE A 57 -14.44 -14.80 20.01
N ILE A 58 -14.41 -16.12 19.78
CA ILE A 58 -15.33 -16.80 18.87
C ILE A 58 -16.13 -17.82 19.69
N ASP A 59 -17.46 -17.75 19.60
CA ASP A 59 -18.40 -18.72 20.17
C ASP A 59 -19.24 -19.31 19.04
N GLY A 60 -18.99 -20.58 18.73
CA GLY A 60 -19.60 -21.27 17.59
C GLY A 60 -19.27 -20.56 16.26
N ASP A 61 -20.27 -19.96 15.64
CA ASP A 61 -20.17 -19.20 14.38
C ASP A 61 -20.25 -17.67 14.56
N GLU A 62 -20.01 -17.18 15.78
CA GLU A 62 -20.11 -15.76 16.10
C GLU A 62 -18.84 -15.21 16.73
N VAL A 63 -18.41 -14.04 16.25
CA VAL A 63 -17.36 -13.25 16.88
C VAL A 63 -17.99 -12.35 17.93
N CYS A 64 -17.66 -12.62 19.20
CA CYS A 64 -18.19 -11.93 20.38
C CYS A 64 -17.27 -10.84 20.92
N GLY A 65 -16.08 -10.67 20.37
CA GLY A 65 -15.12 -9.66 20.82
C GLY A 65 -13.68 -9.96 20.46
N ILE A 66 -12.78 -9.28 21.14
CA ILE A 66 -11.33 -9.43 20.99
C ILE A 66 -10.64 -9.54 22.34
N VAL A 67 -9.47 -10.18 22.35
CA VAL A 67 -8.51 -10.12 23.47
C VAL A 67 -7.27 -9.37 23.00
N THR A 68 -6.76 -8.50 23.83
CA THR A 68 -5.55 -7.73 23.57
C THR A 68 -4.32 -8.36 24.21
N ALA A 69 -3.12 -7.97 23.75
CA ALA A 69 -1.85 -8.53 24.22
C ALA A 69 -1.58 -8.32 25.73
N ASP A 70 -2.23 -7.34 26.34
CA ASP A 70 -2.19 -7.10 27.78
C ASP A 70 -3.31 -7.85 28.56
N GLY A 71 -4.05 -8.72 27.89
CA GLY A 71 -5.07 -9.59 28.48
C GLY A 71 -6.45 -8.95 28.69
N ARG A 72 -6.66 -7.71 28.28
CA ARG A 72 -8.00 -7.09 28.32
C ARG A 72 -8.92 -7.70 27.28
N GLU A 73 -10.20 -7.78 27.61
CA GLU A 73 -11.25 -8.23 26.70
C GLU A 73 -12.18 -7.06 26.34
N PHE A 74 -12.52 -6.97 25.07
CA PHE A 74 -13.53 -6.06 24.54
C PHE A 74 -14.60 -6.88 23.88
N THR A 75 -15.83 -6.81 24.40
CA THR A 75 -16.95 -7.60 23.92
C THR A 75 -17.80 -6.86 22.90
N GLY A 76 -18.37 -7.57 21.95
CA GLY A 76 -19.24 -7.09 20.89
C GLY A 76 -18.76 -7.45 19.48
N PRO A 77 -19.51 -7.07 18.45
CA PRO A 77 -19.12 -7.29 17.06
C PRO A 77 -17.88 -6.50 16.68
N VAL A 78 -17.07 -7.05 15.77
CA VAL A 78 -15.72 -6.55 15.45
C VAL A 78 -15.64 -6.10 13.99
N ILE A 79 -15.28 -4.83 13.76
CA ILE A 79 -14.82 -4.35 12.44
C ILE A 79 -13.30 -4.44 12.42
N LEU A 80 -12.75 -5.35 11.61
CA LEU A 80 -11.31 -5.54 11.46
C LEU A 80 -10.76 -4.66 10.34
N ALA A 81 -10.05 -3.59 10.70
CA ALA A 81 -9.51 -2.57 9.77
C ALA A 81 -8.00 -2.33 9.96
N THR A 82 -7.23 -3.39 10.15
CA THR A 82 -5.80 -3.35 10.56
C THR A 82 -4.83 -3.00 9.43
N GLY A 83 -5.30 -2.91 8.17
CA GLY A 83 -4.46 -2.70 7.01
C GLY A 83 -3.67 -3.96 6.60
N HIS A 84 -2.99 -3.88 5.44
CA HIS A 84 -2.33 -5.05 4.85
C HIS A 84 -0.90 -5.30 5.37
N SER A 85 -0.35 -4.41 6.19
CA SER A 85 0.99 -4.58 6.79
C SER A 85 0.97 -5.27 8.16
N ALA A 86 -0.20 -5.42 8.78
CA ALA A 86 -0.39 -6.18 10.02
C ALA A 86 -0.42 -7.69 9.74
N ARG A 87 0.73 -8.27 9.42
CA ARG A 87 0.84 -9.68 8.99
C ARG A 87 0.54 -10.67 10.10
N ASP A 88 0.83 -10.31 11.34
CA ASP A 88 0.46 -11.05 12.54
C ASP A 88 -1.05 -11.34 12.60
N VAL A 89 -1.88 -10.42 12.13
CA VAL A 89 -3.34 -10.60 12.06
C VAL A 89 -3.71 -11.73 11.10
N TYR A 90 -3.09 -11.83 9.91
CA TYR A 90 -3.39 -12.94 8.98
C TYR A 90 -2.94 -14.29 9.52
N TYR A 91 -1.80 -14.36 10.21
CA TYR A 91 -1.35 -15.57 10.88
C TYR A 91 -2.34 -15.99 11.97
N MET A 92 -2.73 -15.04 12.83
CA MET A 92 -3.71 -15.27 13.89
C MET A 92 -5.06 -15.76 13.32
N LEU A 93 -5.58 -15.11 12.28
CA LEU A 93 -6.83 -15.53 11.64
C LEU A 93 -6.73 -16.93 11.07
N HIS A 94 -5.63 -17.26 10.40
CA HIS A 94 -5.40 -18.58 9.81
C HIS A 94 -5.30 -19.67 10.89
N GLU A 95 -4.56 -19.41 11.97
CA GLU A 95 -4.40 -20.34 13.11
C GLU A 95 -5.73 -20.58 13.85
N ASN A 96 -6.61 -19.57 13.88
CA ASN A 96 -7.96 -19.71 14.45
C ASN A 96 -9.00 -20.30 13.47
N GLY A 97 -8.57 -20.79 12.31
CA GLY A 97 -9.46 -21.42 11.34
C GLY A 97 -10.41 -20.46 10.62
N VAL A 98 -10.16 -19.16 10.66
CA VAL A 98 -10.92 -18.15 9.90
C VAL A 98 -10.64 -18.34 8.42
N GLU A 99 -11.69 -18.42 7.61
CA GLU A 99 -11.55 -18.60 6.17
C GLU A 99 -10.88 -17.39 5.51
N LEU A 100 -9.84 -17.67 4.72
CA LEU A 100 -9.04 -16.69 3.98
C LEU A 100 -8.92 -17.14 2.53
N GLU A 101 -8.73 -16.20 1.61
CA GLU A 101 -8.50 -16.44 0.18
C GLU A 101 -7.17 -15.84 -0.27
N SER A 102 -6.42 -16.57 -1.11
CA SER A 102 -5.27 -16.00 -1.82
C SER A 102 -5.70 -14.93 -2.81
N LYS A 103 -4.95 -13.85 -2.89
CA LYS A 103 -5.23 -12.72 -3.78
C LYS A 103 -3.97 -12.28 -4.52
N GLY A 104 -4.14 -11.92 -5.81
CA GLY A 104 -3.08 -11.30 -6.60
C GLY A 104 -2.65 -9.95 -6.03
N ILE A 105 -1.39 -9.62 -6.23
CA ILE A 105 -0.73 -8.38 -5.81
C ILE A 105 0.08 -7.79 -6.96
N ALA A 106 0.71 -6.65 -6.73
CA ALA A 106 1.76 -6.16 -7.61
C ALA A 106 3.04 -5.91 -6.81
N VAL A 107 4.18 -6.23 -7.42
CA VAL A 107 5.49 -6.15 -6.77
C VAL A 107 6.52 -5.59 -7.74
N GLY A 108 7.45 -4.80 -7.24
CA GLY A 108 8.52 -4.24 -8.05
C GLY A 108 9.51 -3.40 -7.27
N VAL A 109 9.79 -2.24 -7.79
CA VAL A 109 10.78 -1.30 -7.25
C VAL A 109 10.22 0.10 -7.17
N ARG A 110 10.83 0.96 -6.37
CA ARG A 110 10.60 2.39 -6.43
C ARG A 110 11.56 3.02 -7.44
N LEU A 111 11.02 3.71 -8.43
CA LEU A 111 11.79 4.42 -9.44
C LEU A 111 11.78 5.91 -9.12
N GLU A 112 12.95 6.51 -9.04
CA GLU A 112 13.12 7.94 -8.76
C GLU A 112 13.84 8.64 -9.89
N HIS A 113 13.31 9.79 -10.30
CA HIS A 113 13.86 10.69 -11.32
C HIS A 113 14.08 12.08 -10.73
N PRO A 114 14.94 12.92 -11.32
CA PRO A 114 14.86 14.38 -11.14
C PRO A 114 13.48 14.90 -11.56
N GLN A 115 12.81 15.69 -10.72
CA GLN A 115 11.49 16.25 -11.05
C GLN A 115 11.55 17.16 -12.29
N GLN A 116 12.65 17.92 -12.46
CA GLN A 116 12.88 18.77 -13.64
C GLN A 116 12.81 17.97 -14.95
N LEU A 117 13.34 16.75 -14.98
CA LEU A 117 13.28 15.89 -16.15
C LEU A 117 11.83 15.46 -16.45
N ILE A 118 11.09 15.06 -15.42
CA ILE A 118 9.68 14.68 -15.59
C ILE A 118 8.84 15.88 -16.02
N ASP A 119 9.08 17.08 -15.44
CA ASP A 119 8.45 18.32 -15.87
C ASP A 119 8.72 18.61 -17.36
N SER A 120 9.98 18.47 -17.79
CA SER A 120 10.36 18.72 -19.20
C SER A 120 9.68 17.75 -20.16
N ILE A 121 9.58 16.48 -19.79
CA ILE A 121 8.93 15.43 -20.59
C ILE A 121 7.42 15.70 -20.68
N GLN A 122 6.75 15.90 -19.55
CA GLN A 122 5.30 15.98 -19.51
C GLN A 122 4.75 17.30 -20.06
N TYR A 123 5.48 18.39 -19.87
CA TYR A 123 5.10 19.72 -20.40
C TYR A 123 5.69 20.03 -21.78
N HIS A 124 6.47 19.10 -22.35
CA HIS A 124 7.15 19.28 -23.64
C HIS A 124 7.96 20.58 -23.70
N ASN A 125 8.59 20.95 -22.58
CA ASN A 125 9.36 22.17 -22.43
C ASN A 125 10.72 21.86 -21.79
N PRO A 126 11.86 22.12 -22.47
CA PRO A 126 13.19 21.91 -21.92
C PRO A 126 13.44 22.65 -20.59
N GLU A 127 12.80 23.82 -20.39
CA GLU A 127 12.88 24.59 -19.15
C GLU A 127 12.00 24.02 -18.01
N GLY A 128 11.24 22.94 -18.29
CA GLY A 128 10.34 22.29 -17.33
C GLY A 128 9.04 23.06 -17.11
N ARG A 129 8.50 23.00 -15.89
CA ARG A 129 7.15 23.51 -15.55
C ARG A 129 7.03 25.03 -15.45
N GLY A 130 8.14 25.76 -15.35
CA GLY A 130 8.11 27.22 -15.12
C GLY A 130 7.49 27.59 -13.76
N LYS A 131 6.92 28.79 -13.68
CA LYS A 131 6.41 29.37 -12.42
C LYS A 131 4.99 28.93 -12.06
N TYR A 132 4.17 28.59 -13.04
CA TYR A 132 2.71 28.47 -12.85
C TYR A 132 2.20 27.02 -12.87
N LEU A 133 2.94 26.09 -13.45
CA LEU A 133 2.52 24.71 -13.55
C LEU A 133 2.92 23.91 -12.28
N PRO A 134 2.09 22.94 -11.84
CA PRO A 134 2.44 22.06 -10.74
C PRO A 134 3.59 21.13 -11.10
N ALA A 135 4.14 20.42 -10.11
CA ALA A 135 5.06 19.33 -10.37
C ALA A 135 4.36 18.26 -11.23
N ALA A 136 4.97 17.91 -12.37
CA ALA A 136 4.39 17.00 -13.33
C ALA A 136 4.33 15.59 -12.76
N GLU A 137 3.26 14.89 -13.09
CA GLU A 137 3.04 13.48 -12.77
C GLU A 137 2.90 12.64 -14.05
N TYR A 138 3.09 11.34 -13.93
CA TYR A 138 2.91 10.40 -15.03
C TYR A 138 2.14 9.16 -14.58
N SER A 139 1.51 8.50 -15.54
CA SER A 139 0.88 7.20 -15.36
C SER A 139 1.23 6.31 -16.54
N PHE A 140 1.85 5.18 -16.28
CA PHE A 140 2.24 4.21 -17.30
C PHE A 140 1.59 2.86 -17.03
N VAL A 141 1.18 2.20 -18.10
CA VAL A 141 0.70 0.82 -18.07
C VAL A 141 1.04 0.12 -19.38
N THR A 142 1.46 -1.12 -19.27
CA THR A 142 1.64 -2.00 -20.44
C THR A 142 1.43 -3.45 -20.03
N GLN A 143 1.31 -4.33 -21.01
CA GLN A 143 1.25 -5.78 -20.80
C GLN A 143 2.55 -6.43 -21.27
N VAL A 144 3.17 -7.24 -20.41
CA VAL A 144 4.37 -8.00 -20.73
C VAL A 144 4.17 -9.46 -20.37
N LYS A 145 4.18 -10.34 -21.36
CA LYS A 145 4.00 -11.80 -21.18
C LYS A 145 2.80 -12.13 -20.27
N GLY A 146 1.64 -11.51 -20.59
CA GLY A 146 0.36 -11.80 -19.93
C GLY A 146 0.21 -11.24 -18.51
N ARG A 147 1.08 -10.32 -18.08
CA ARG A 147 0.96 -9.61 -16.78
C ARG A 147 1.09 -8.12 -17.00
N GLY A 148 0.32 -7.35 -16.23
CA GLY A 148 0.42 -5.90 -16.18
C GLY A 148 1.77 -5.44 -15.63
N VAL A 149 2.37 -4.43 -16.28
CA VAL A 149 3.50 -3.65 -15.76
C VAL A 149 3.09 -2.20 -15.76
N TYR A 150 3.13 -1.55 -14.59
CA TYR A 150 2.56 -0.20 -14.47
C TYR A 150 3.23 0.64 -13.38
N SER A 151 3.03 1.95 -13.50
CA SER A 151 3.38 2.90 -12.43
C SER A 151 2.31 2.88 -11.34
N PHE A 152 2.74 2.87 -10.09
CA PHE A 152 1.88 2.82 -8.92
C PHE A 152 2.25 3.95 -7.95
N CYS A 153 1.25 4.63 -7.39
CA CYS A 153 1.44 5.67 -6.39
C CYS A 153 2.56 6.66 -6.75
N MET A 154 2.41 7.35 -7.89
CA MET A 154 3.34 8.38 -8.33
C MET A 154 3.31 9.58 -7.39
N CYS A 155 4.49 10.01 -6.95
CA CYS A 155 4.73 11.08 -5.99
C CYS A 155 5.55 12.21 -6.64
N PRO A 156 4.90 13.17 -7.33
CA PRO A 156 5.60 14.32 -7.90
C PRO A 156 6.09 15.25 -6.78
N GLY A 157 7.29 15.81 -6.95
CA GLY A 157 7.91 16.66 -5.94
C GLY A 157 7.99 16.01 -4.56
N GLY A 158 8.23 14.69 -4.53
CA GLY A 158 8.17 13.87 -3.34
C GLY A 158 9.51 13.26 -2.92
N PHE A 159 9.43 12.28 -2.03
CA PHE A 159 10.58 11.59 -1.46
C PHE A 159 10.32 10.08 -1.43
N VAL A 160 11.37 9.29 -1.57
CA VAL A 160 11.35 7.87 -1.27
C VAL A 160 11.65 7.68 0.23
N VAL A 161 10.85 6.85 0.89
CA VAL A 161 10.91 6.65 2.34
C VAL A 161 10.95 5.16 2.69
N PRO A 162 11.58 4.79 3.83
CA PRO A 162 11.47 3.43 4.36
C PRO A 162 10.04 3.14 4.83
N ALA A 163 9.56 1.92 4.58
CA ALA A 163 8.20 1.49 4.89
C ALA A 163 8.12 0.06 5.46
N ALA A 164 9.25 -0.51 5.89
CA ALA A 164 9.28 -1.81 6.54
C ALA A 164 8.59 -1.75 7.91
N SER A 165 7.86 -2.80 8.28
CA SER A 165 7.17 -2.94 9.57
C SER A 165 7.73 -4.09 10.43
N GLY A 166 8.66 -4.87 9.93
CA GLY A 166 9.30 -5.98 10.64
C GLY A 166 10.83 -5.85 10.67
N PRO A 167 11.48 -6.65 11.53
CA PRO A 167 12.94 -6.72 11.58
C PRO A 167 13.50 -7.37 10.31
N GLU A 168 14.74 -7.02 9.97
CA GLU A 168 15.48 -7.61 8.84
C GLU A 168 14.72 -7.53 7.49
N GLN A 169 13.99 -6.44 7.28
CA GLN A 169 13.23 -6.16 6.06
C GLN A 169 13.57 -4.77 5.54
N ILE A 170 13.59 -4.62 4.22
CA ILE A 170 13.53 -3.33 3.54
C ILE A 170 12.34 -3.30 2.61
N VAL A 171 11.51 -2.30 2.80
CA VAL A 171 10.42 -1.91 1.91
C VAL A 171 10.54 -0.41 1.71
N VAL A 172 10.35 0.03 0.49
CA VAL A 172 10.35 1.45 0.16
C VAL A 172 8.97 1.89 -0.33
N ASN A 173 8.64 3.14 -0.04
CA ASN A 173 7.42 3.77 -0.51
C ASN A 173 7.71 5.23 -0.89
N GLY A 174 6.74 5.95 -1.45
CA GLY A 174 6.84 7.36 -1.79
C GLY A 174 5.91 8.23 -0.98
N MET A 175 6.36 9.44 -0.71
CA MET A 175 5.58 10.47 -0.06
C MET A 175 5.73 11.80 -0.77
N SER A 176 4.66 12.60 -0.87
CA SER A 176 4.72 13.98 -1.34
C SER A 176 4.22 14.93 -0.26
N PRO A 177 4.96 16.00 0.06
CA PRO A 177 4.43 17.09 0.87
C PRO A 177 3.33 17.84 0.12
N SER A 178 2.55 18.63 0.84
CA SER A 178 1.41 19.34 0.27
C SER A 178 1.77 20.31 -0.85
N ASN A 179 2.99 20.84 -0.84
CA ASN A 179 3.50 21.76 -1.86
C ASN A 179 4.18 21.06 -3.05
N ARG A 180 4.39 19.72 -2.99
CA ARG A 180 5.09 18.94 -4.04
C ARG A 180 6.39 19.62 -4.50
N GLY A 181 7.17 20.16 -3.55
CA GLY A 181 8.28 21.08 -3.79
C GLY A 181 9.66 20.44 -3.81
N SER A 182 9.80 19.13 -3.68
CA SER A 182 11.09 18.48 -3.78
C SER A 182 11.62 18.45 -5.21
N VAL A 183 12.92 18.27 -5.37
CA VAL A 183 13.58 18.13 -6.67
C VAL A 183 13.44 16.74 -7.28
N TRP A 184 12.68 15.86 -6.65
CA TRP A 184 12.52 14.46 -7.01
C TRP A 184 11.08 14.12 -7.42
N ALA A 185 10.95 13.21 -8.35
CA ALA A 185 9.71 12.55 -8.75
C ALA A 185 9.90 11.05 -8.59
N ASN A 186 8.98 10.35 -7.92
CA ASN A 186 9.12 8.90 -7.76
C ASN A 186 7.80 8.16 -7.91
N SER A 187 7.85 6.90 -8.34
CA SER A 187 6.70 6.01 -8.35
C SER A 187 7.11 4.56 -8.11
N GLY A 188 6.22 3.75 -7.58
CA GLY A 188 6.34 2.31 -7.69
C GLY A 188 6.24 1.89 -9.16
N MET A 189 7.16 1.05 -9.61
CA MET A 189 7.10 0.41 -10.93
C MET A 189 6.97 -1.08 -10.68
N VAL A 190 5.77 -1.60 -10.93
CA VAL A 190 5.37 -2.90 -10.42
C VAL A 190 4.86 -3.83 -11.52
N VAL A 191 4.98 -5.12 -11.24
CA VAL A 191 4.47 -6.22 -12.07
C VAL A 191 3.30 -6.86 -11.34
N GLU A 192 2.19 -7.05 -12.03
CA GLU A 192 1.06 -7.82 -11.55
C GLU A 192 1.46 -9.28 -11.33
N LEU A 193 1.09 -9.83 -10.19
CA LEU A 193 1.28 -11.22 -9.81
C LEU A 193 -0.06 -11.83 -9.41
N GLN A 194 -0.31 -13.03 -9.88
CA GLN A 194 -1.42 -13.87 -9.45
C GLN A 194 -0.91 -14.93 -8.44
N PRO A 195 -1.77 -15.59 -7.67
CA PRO A 195 -1.35 -16.58 -6.68
C PRO A 195 -0.42 -17.68 -7.24
N GLU A 196 -0.62 -18.09 -8.48
CA GLU A 196 0.23 -19.07 -9.17
C GLU A 196 1.65 -18.58 -9.47
N ASP A 197 1.87 -17.26 -9.50
CA ASP A 197 3.19 -16.66 -9.77
C ASP A 197 4.10 -16.64 -8.53
N PHE A 198 3.57 -16.90 -7.34
CA PHE A 198 4.39 -16.94 -6.10
C PHE A 198 5.40 -18.11 -6.11
N GLY A 199 5.15 -19.12 -6.96
CA GLY A 199 6.07 -20.22 -7.21
C GLY A 199 5.94 -21.39 -6.23
N ALA A 200 6.47 -22.55 -6.66
CA ALA A 200 6.36 -23.81 -5.93
C ALA A 200 6.94 -23.74 -4.50
N ARG A 201 7.98 -22.92 -4.29
CA ARG A 201 8.61 -22.74 -2.97
C ARG A 201 7.63 -22.23 -1.91
N PHE A 202 6.64 -21.42 -2.29
CA PHE A 202 5.69 -20.83 -1.36
C PHE A 202 4.33 -21.54 -1.35
N SER A 203 4.05 -22.44 -2.28
CA SER A 203 2.78 -23.15 -2.38
C SER A 203 2.45 -23.98 -1.13
N MET A 204 3.46 -24.45 -0.42
CA MET A 204 3.30 -25.17 0.85
C MET A 204 2.64 -24.33 1.97
N PHE A 205 2.63 -23.02 1.86
CA PHE A 205 1.98 -22.12 2.82
C PHE A 205 0.51 -21.82 2.48
N GLY A 206 -0.03 -22.46 1.44
CA GLY A 206 -1.44 -22.34 1.04
C GLY A 206 -1.85 -20.88 0.83
N VAL A 207 -2.90 -20.46 1.51
CA VAL A 207 -3.46 -19.09 1.41
C VAL A 207 -2.47 -18.00 1.83
N LEU A 208 -1.48 -18.32 2.66
CA LEU A 208 -0.45 -17.38 3.13
C LEU A 208 0.77 -17.30 2.19
N ALA A 209 0.76 -18.01 1.05
CA ALA A 209 1.88 -18.05 0.10
C ALA A 209 2.33 -16.65 -0.35
N GLY A 210 1.38 -15.74 -0.62
CA GLY A 210 1.69 -14.37 -1.03
C GLY A 210 2.35 -13.54 0.07
N ILE A 211 1.98 -13.75 1.35
CA ILE A 211 2.64 -13.11 2.51
C ILE A 211 4.08 -13.60 2.60
N LYS A 212 4.29 -14.91 2.50
CA LYS A 212 5.63 -15.52 2.55
C LYS A 212 6.52 -15.06 1.40
N PHE A 213 5.95 -14.91 0.22
CA PHE A 213 6.66 -14.35 -0.94
C PHE A 213 7.11 -12.90 -0.68
N GLN A 214 6.23 -12.05 -0.13
CA GLN A 214 6.59 -10.67 0.22
C GLN A 214 7.68 -10.63 1.30
N GLU A 215 7.55 -11.43 2.36
CA GLU A 215 8.52 -11.51 3.46
C GLU A 215 9.91 -11.94 2.97
N ASP A 216 9.97 -12.95 2.10
CA ASP A 216 11.22 -13.41 1.52
C ASP A 216 11.88 -12.32 0.67
N LEU A 217 11.13 -11.65 -0.19
CA LEU A 217 11.66 -10.60 -1.06
C LEU A 217 12.13 -9.37 -0.27
N GLU A 218 11.40 -8.99 0.78
CA GLU A 218 11.78 -7.90 1.69
C GLU A 218 13.05 -8.23 2.48
N ARG A 219 13.21 -9.50 2.87
CA ARG A 219 14.43 -10.01 3.50
C ARG A 219 15.60 -10.06 2.50
N GLN A 220 15.40 -10.53 1.27
CA GLN A 220 16.42 -10.47 0.23
C GLN A 220 16.88 -9.04 -0.03
N CYS A 221 15.95 -8.10 -0.01
CA CYS A 221 16.27 -6.68 -0.10
C CYS A 221 17.15 -6.21 1.05
N TYR A 222 16.83 -6.59 2.29
CA TYR A 222 17.64 -6.27 3.47
C TYR A 222 19.07 -6.84 3.39
N LEU A 223 19.19 -8.10 2.98
CA LEU A 223 20.51 -8.75 2.81
C LEU A 223 21.37 -8.04 1.75
N ASN A 224 20.75 -7.64 0.62
CA ASN A 224 21.41 -6.89 -0.44
C ASN A 224 21.58 -5.39 -0.10
N GLY A 225 20.94 -4.90 0.95
CA GLY A 225 21.07 -3.58 1.56
C GLY A 225 22.12 -3.51 2.66
N ASN A 226 23.06 -4.46 2.70
CA ASN A 226 24.14 -4.52 3.70
C ASN A 226 23.63 -4.78 5.12
N CYS A 227 22.53 -5.52 5.29
CA CYS A 227 21.89 -5.82 6.58
C CYS A 227 21.61 -4.57 7.44
N LYS A 228 21.28 -3.47 6.78
CA LYS A 228 20.89 -2.18 7.37
C LYS A 228 19.67 -1.64 6.62
N GLN A 229 19.23 -0.45 6.99
CA GLN A 229 18.14 0.24 6.26
C GLN A 229 18.64 0.96 4.98
N THR A 230 19.90 0.79 4.60
CA THR A 230 20.45 1.24 3.31
C THR A 230 19.81 0.40 2.19
N ALA A 231 19.10 1.02 1.28
CA ALA A 231 18.36 0.28 0.25
C ALA A 231 19.27 -0.13 -0.93
N PRO A 232 19.16 -1.38 -1.41
CA PRO A 232 19.84 -1.80 -2.62
C PRO A 232 19.22 -1.08 -3.81
N ALA A 233 20.08 -0.55 -4.69
CA ALA A 233 19.64 0.29 -5.79
C ALA A 233 20.48 0.04 -7.05
N GLN A 234 19.88 0.35 -8.19
CA GLN A 234 20.52 0.21 -9.49
C GLN A 234 20.08 1.35 -10.41
N ARG A 235 21.01 1.85 -11.23
CA ARG A 235 20.67 2.81 -12.29
C ARG A 235 19.67 2.18 -13.29
N MET A 236 18.65 2.89 -13.67
CA MET A 236 17.58 2.37 -14.54
C MET A 236 18.12 1.78 -15.86
N THR A 237 19.03 2.50 -16.53
CA THR A 237 19.62 2.03 -17.80
C THR A 237 20.48 0.78 -17.62
N ASP A 238 21.19 0.66 -16.50
CA ASP A 238 22.03 -0.51 -16.21
C ASP A 238 21.15 -1.72 -15.92
N PHE A 239 20.08 -1.57 -15.17
CA PHE A 239 19.09 -2.62 -14.92
C PHE A 239 18.49 -3.16 -16.25
N VAL A 240 18.06 -2.25 -17.13
CA VAL A 240 17.45 -2.63 -18.42
C VAL A 240 18.45 -3.38 -19.31
N ASN A 241 19.75 -3.01 -19.22
CA ASN A 241 20.82 -3.62 -20.00
C ASN A 241 21.52 -4.78 -19.25
N ARG A 242 21.02 -5.18 -18.07
CA ARG A 242 21.59 -6.25 -17.21
C ARG A 242 23.08 -6.02 -16.87
N ARG A 243 23.43 -4.78 -16.57
CA ARG A 243 24.79 -4.35 -16.19
C ARG A 243 24.83 -3.91 -14.74
N ASN A 244 25.95 -4.10 -14.08
CA ASN A 244 26.15 -3.55 -12.73
C ASN A 244 26.29 -2.03 -12.79
N SER A 245 25.74 -1.33 -11.80
CA SER A 245 26.00 0.08 -11.58
C SER A 245 27.19 0.23 -10.64
N PHE A 246 28.17 1.01 -11.05
CA PHE A 246 29.34 1.31 -10.21
C PHE A 246 29.15 2.61 -9.43
N ASP A 247 28.26 3.47 -9.89
CA ASP A 247 27.83 4.71 -9.26
C ASP A 247 26.31 4.83 -9.33
N LEU A 248 25.72 5.57 -8.41
CA LEU A 248 24.29 5.80 -8.37
C LEU A 248 23.97 7.29 -8.50
N PRO A 249 22.86 7.67 -9.15
CA PRO A 249 22.36 9.04 -9.07
C PRO A 249 22.08 9.44 -7.61
N ARG A 250 22.02 10.75 -7.35
CA ARG A 250 21.51 11.26 -6.07
C ARG A 250 20.07 10.79 -5.88
N SER A 251 19.65 10.62 -4.63
CA SER A 251 18.33 10.14 -4.25
C SER A 251 17.82 10.87 -3.03
N SER A 252 16.50 10.90 -2.88
CA SER A 252 15.82 11.40 -1.69
C SER A 252 15.78 10.41 -0.54
N TYR A 253 16.14 9.15 -0.74
CA TYR A 253 16.07 8.11 0.28
C TYR A 253 17.09 8.36 1.40
N SER A 254 16.62 8.83 2.56
CA SER A 254 17.47 9.33 3.63
C SER A 254 18.39 8.29 4.28
N PRO A 255 18.03 6.98 4.42
CA PRO A 255 18.96 5.99 4.96
C PRO A 255 20.14 5.66 4.02
N GLY A 256 20.12 6.17 2.80
CA GLY A 256 21.16 5.96 1.79
C GLY A 256 20.93 4.75 0.90
N LEU A 257 21.66 4.73 -0.21
CA LEU A 257 21.60 3.68 -1.21
C LEU A 257 22.91 2.92 -1.29
N ILE A 258 22.84 1.64 -1.65
CA ILE A 258 24.00 0.82 -2.02
C ILE A 258 23.80 0.24 -3.42
N ALA A 259 24.82 0.34 -4.27
CA ALA A 259 24.77 -0.26 -5.59
C ALA A 259 24.63 -1.78 -5.49
N SER A 260 23.59 -2.32 -6.09
CA SER A 260 23.27 -3.74 -6.05
C SER A 260 22.62 -4.17 -7.36
N PRO A 261 22.95 -5.36 -7.89
CA PRO A 261 22.41 -5.83 -9.17
C PRO A 261 20.97 -6.32 -9.02
N LEU A 262 19.99 -5.41 -8.94
CA LEU A 262 18.57 -5.74 -8.83
C LEU A 262 18.13 -6.75 -9.90
N HIS A 263 18.67 -6.65 -11.12
CA HIS A 263 18.40 -7.57 -12.22
C HIS A 263 18.86 -9.02 -11.98
N PHE A 264 19.64 -9.26 -10.95
CA PHE A 264 20.19 -10.57 -10.61
C PHE A 264 19.42 -11.25 -9.45
N TRP A 265 19.10 -10.50 -8.39
CA TRP A 265 18.48 -11.10 -7.22
C TRP A 265 16.95 -10.93 -7.14
N LEU A 266 16.35 -9.95 -7.86
CA LEU A 266 14.92 -9.96 -8.05
C LEU A 266 14.49 -11.23 -8.79
N PRO A 267 13.31 -11.79 -8.47
CA PRO A 267 12.79 -12.92 -9.23
C PRO A 267 12.81 -12.65 -10.75
N ASP A 268 13.37 -13.58 -11.54
CA ASP A 268 13.59 -13.39 -12.97
C ASP A 268 12.34 -12.95 -13.74
N PHE A 269 11.18 -13.47 -13.36
CA PHE A 269 9.93 -13.12 -14.02
C PHE A 269 9.49 -11.68 -13.74
N ILE A 270 9.85 -11.10 -12.57
CA ILE A 270 9.63 -9.68 -12.23
C ILE A 270 10.67 -8.82 -12.97
N ALA A 271 11.96 -9.16 -12.83
CA ALA A 271 13.03 -8.40 -13.46
C ALA A 271 12.87 -8.28 -14.97
N ALA A 272 12.60 -9.40 -15.67
CA ALA A 272 12.40 -9.42 -17.10
C ALA A 272 11.20 -8.58 -17.57
N ARG A 273 10.08 -8.63 -16.82
CA ARG A 273 8.90 -7.83 -17.13
C ARG A 273 9.13 -6.33 -16.93
N LEU A 274 9.80 -5.95 -15.85
CA LEU A 274 10.20 -4.55 -15.63
C LEU A 274 11.13 -4.05 -16.72
N GLN A 275 12.13 -4.86 -17.15
CA GLN A 275 13.05 -4.48 -18.23
C GLN A 275 12.30 -4.19 -19.53
N GLU A 276 11.38 -5.04 -19.95
CA GLU A 276 10.57 -4.84 -21.16
C GLU A 276 9.58 -3.67 -20.99
N GLY A 277 8.96 -3.54 -19.82
CA GLY A 277 8.10 -2.39 -19.50
C GLY A 277 8.85 -1.06 -19.60
N PHE A 278 10.04 -0.95 -19.04
CA PHE A 278 10.86 0.26 -19.12
C PHE A 278 11.30 0.60 -20.55
N LYS A 279 11.62 -0.40 -21.38
CA LYS A 279 11.90 -0.18 -22.80
C LYS A 279 10.68 0.39 -23.51
N TYR A 280 9.50 -0.14 -23.23
CA TYR A 280 8.24 0.38 -23.79
C TYR A 280 7.95 1.80 -23.31
N PHE A 281 8.05 2.09 -22.01
CA PHE A 281 7.82 3.42 -21.48
C PHE A 281 8.80 4.46 -22.00
N GLY A 282 10.07 4.08 -22.21
CA GLY A 282 11.06 4.93 -22.87
C GLY A 282 10.77 5.24 -24.34
N LYS A 283 9.99 4.38 -25.04
CA LYS A 283 9.52 4.64 -26.41
C LYS A 283 8.33 5.59 -26.45
N VAL A 284 7.36 5.40 -25.54
CA VAL A 284 6.13 6.22 -25.51
C VAL A 284 6.33 7.55 -24.80
N SER A 285 7.35 7.64 -23.94
CA SER A 285 7.71 8.85 -23.21
C SER A 285 9.22 9.10 -23.36
N HIS A 286 9.55 9.87 -24.39
CA HIS A 286 10.95 10.10 -24.77
C HIS A 286 11.72 10.77 -23.63
N GLY A 287 12.89 10.21 -23.26
CA GLY A 287 13.70 10.70 -22.15
C GLY A 287 13.40 10.02 -20.80
N PHE A 288 12.30 9.28 -20.65
CA PHE A 288 11.96 8.60 -19.41
C PHE A 288 12.97 7.52 -19.03
N LEU A 289 13.40 6.68 -20.00
CA LEU A 289 14.48 5.71 -19.80
C LEU A 289 15.83 6.43 -19.85
N THR A 290 16.37 6.75 -18.69
CA THR A 290 17.54 7.61 -18.55
C THR A 290 18.56 7.08 -17.53
N ARG A 291 19.79 7.59 -17.64
CA ARG A 291 20.85 7.34 -16.68
C ARG A 291 20.67 8.12 -15.36
N GLU A 292 19.84 9.14 -15.36
CA GLU A 292 19.58 9.98 -14.17
C GLU A 292 18.57 9.34 -13.21
N ALA A 293 17.88 8.29 -13.66
CA ALA A 293 16.91 7.56 -12.83
C ALA A 293 17.58 6.43 -12.04
N VAL A 294 17.14 6.27 -10.79
CA VAL A 294 17.55 5.21 -9.90
C VAL A 294 16.36 4.34 -9.49
N MET A 295 16.56 3.04 -9.56
CA MET A 295 15.64 2.01 -9.06
C MET A 295 16.07 1.61 -7.66
N ILE A 296 15.14 1.58 -6.73
CA ILE A 296 15.36 1.31 -5.31
C ILE A 296 14.50 0.10 -4.91
N GLY A 297 15.12 -0.92 -4.38
CA GLY A 297 14.43 -2.13 -3.91
C GLY A 297 13.83 -1.92 -2.51
N VAL A 298 12.68 -2.52 -2.21
CA VAL A 298 11.63 -3.10 -3.06
C VAL A 298 10.29 -2.45 -2.74
N GLU A 299 9.41 -2.42 -3.73
CA GLU A 299 8.00 -2.05 -3.56
C GLU A 299 7.18 -3.34 -3.56
N THR A 300 6.79 -3.86 -2.38
CA THR A 300 6.06 -5.13 -2.23
C THR A 300 4.65 -4.95 -1.70
N ARG A 301 4.35 -3.78 -1.10
CA ARG A 301 3.13 -3.57 -0.33
C ARG A 301 2.11 -2.71 -1.06
N THR A 302 1.81 -3.06 -2.30
CA THR A 302 0.79 -2.38 -3.11
C THR A 302 -0.64 -2.73 -2.67
N SER A 303 -0.84 -3.95 -2.17
CA SER A 303 -2.13 -4.44 -1.66
C SER A 303 -1.93 -5.70 -0.80
N SER A 304 -2.99 -6.12 -0.09
CA SER A 304 -2.98 -7.40 0.63
C SER A 304 -2.87 -8.58 -0.33
N PRO A 305 -1.99 -9.56 -0.07
CA PRO A 305 -1.94 -10.83 -0.80
C PRO A 305 -3.00 -11.83 -0.33
N VAL A 306 -3.79 -11.46 0.66
CA VAL A 306 -4.86 -12.26 1.24
C VAL A 306 -6.14 -11.44 1.24
N ARG A 307 -7.27 -12.11 0.97
CA ARG A 307 -8.61 -11.59 1.19
C ARG A 307 -9.24 -12.32 2.37
N ILE A 308 -9.94 -11.58 3.21
CA ILE A 308 -10.81 -12.12 4.25
C ILE A 308 -12.23 -12.06 3.69
N PRO A 309 -12.80 -13.19 3.22
CA PRO A 309 -14.04 -13.18 2.46
C PRO A 309 -15.23 -12.71 3.29
N ARG A 310 -16.10 -11.92 2.68
CA ARG A 310 -17.30 -11.39 3.33
C ARG A 310 -18.45 -11.30 2.33
N ASP A 311 -19.66 -11.33 2.83
CA ASP A 311 -20.85 -11.07 2.06
C ASP A 311 -20.92 -9.58 1.63
N ARG A 312 -21.44 -9.32 0.45
CA ARG A 312 -21.45 -7.97 -0.15
C ARG A 312 -22.52 -7.04 0.44
N GLU A 313 -23.60 -7.59 0.96
CA GLU A 313 -24.73 -6.82 1.49
C GLU A 313 -24.60 -6.61 2.99
N SER A 314 -24.43 -7.69 3.74
CA SER A 314 -24.27 -7.65 5.19
C SER A 314 -22.88 -7.14 5.64
N MET A 315 -21.90 -7.19 4.76
CA MET A 315 -20.48 -6.87 5.04
C MET A 315 -19.84 -7.78 6.11
N THR A 316 -20.54 -8.82 6.56
CA THR A 316 -20.02 -9.80 7.52
C THR A 316 -19.17 -10.86 6.83
N HIS A 317 -18.24 -11.46 7.56
CA HIS A 317 -17.50 -12.63 7.11
C HIS A 317 -18.46 -13.77 6.73
N ILE A 318 -18.13 -14.53 5.68
CA ILE A 318 -19.03 -15.53 5.10
C ILE A 318 -19.44 -16.67 6.06
N ARG A 319 -18.67 -16.93 7.12
CA ARG A 319 -18.96 -17.97 8.12
C ARG A 319 -19.12 -17.44 9.53
N LEU A 320 -18.62 -16.25 9.84
CA LEU A 320 -18.60 -15.71 11.19
C LEU A 320 -19.50 -14.48 11.28
N ARG A 321 -20.59 -14.59 12.01
CA ARG A 321 -21.45 -13.46 12.36
C ARG A 321 -20.70 -12.52 13.30
N GLY A 322 -21.10 -11.25 13.35
CA GLY A 322 -20.45 -10.26 14.21
C GLY A 322 -19.03 -9.87 13.79
N PHE A 323 -18.50 -10.40 12.67
CA PHE A 323 -17.17 -10.11 12.17
C PHE A 323 -17.24 -9.40 10.80
N TYR A 324 -16.68 -8.19 10.72
CA TYR A 324 -16.72 -7.30 9.55
C TYR A 324 -15.30 -7.02 9.04
N PRO A 325 -14.76 -7.84 8.13
CA PRO A 325 -13.47 -7.56 7.49
C PRO A 325 -13.54 -6.28 6.65
N CYS A 326 -12.61 -5.34 6.86
CA CYS A 326 -12.70 -3.99 6.31
C CYS A 326 -11.38 -3.50 5.70
N GLY A 327 -11.49 -2.76 4.61
CA GLY A 327 -10.42 -1.97 4.02
C GLY A 327 -9.37 -2.77 3.26
N GLU A 328 -8.16 -2.23 3.21
CA GLU A 328 -7.03 -2.83 2.48
C GLU A 328 -6.59 -4.17 3.08
N GLY A 329 -6.60 -4.29 4.40
CA GLY A 329 -6.25 -5.53 5.08
C GLY A 329 -7.20 -6.68 4.75
N ALA A 330 -8.48 -6.39 4.60
CA ALA A 330 -9.46 -7.38 4.18
C ALA A 330 -9.45 -7.68 2.66
N GLY A 331 -8.64 -6.95 1.88
CA GLY A 331 -8.50 -7.14 0.43
C GLY A 331 -9.59 -6.48 -0.42
N TYR A 332 -10.33 -5.51 0.13
CA TYR A 332 -11.44 -4.81 -0.56
C TYR A 332 -11.14 -3.36 -0.92
N ALA A 333 -9.99 -2.83 -0.55
CA ALA A 333 -9.54 -1.50 -0.91
C ALA A 333 -8.09 -1.51 -1.40
N GLY A 334 -7.72 -0.53 -2.20
CA GLY A 334 -6.37 -0.34 -2.74
C GLY A 334 -5.86 1.09 -2.59
N GLY A 335 -6.38 1.83 -1.61
CA GLY A 335 -5.96 3.20 -1.31
C GLY A 335 -6.84 3.88 -0.28
N ILE A 336 -6.41 5.06 0.18
CA ILE A 336 -7.00 5.78 1.32
C ILE A 336 -8.49 6.06 1.14
N VAL A 337 -8.92 6.48 -0.08
CA VAL A 337 -10.34 6.81 -0.35
C VAL A 337 -11.20 5.56 -0.35
N SER A 338 -10.77 4.51 -1.06
CA SER A 338 -11.51 3.24 -1.12
C SER A 338 -11.59 2.58 0.25
N ALA A 339 -10.54 2.65 1.08
CA ALA A 339 -10.55 2.15 2.46
C ALA A 339 -11.55 2.92 3.34
N ALA A 340 -11.62 4.25 3.22
CA ALA A 340 -12.59 5.06 3.94
C ALA A 340 -14.05 4.75 3.53
N ILE A 341 -14.29 4.53 2.23
CA ILE A 341 -15.60 4.09 1.70
C ILE A 341 -16.02 2.76 2.32
N ASP A 342 -15.08 1.84 2.34
CA ASP A 342 -15.32 0.51 2.84
C ASP A 342 -15.61 0.53 4.35
N GLY A 343 -14.85 1.34 5.12
CA GLY A 343 -15.11 1.57 6.54
C GLY A 343 -16.51 2.12 6.81
N GLU A 344 -16.94 3.11 6.01
CA GLU A 344 -18.31 3.65 6.13
C GLU A 344 -19.38 2.59 5.86
N ARG A 345 -19.17 1.71 4.86
CA ARG A 345 -20.10 0.62 4.54
C ARG A 345 -20.19 -0.41 5.67
N CYS A 346 -19.05 -0.86 6.20
CA CYS A 346 -19.01 -1.79 7.33
C CYS A 346 -19.70 -1.21 8.56
N ALA A 347 -19.43 0.04 8.91
CA ALA A 347 -20.06 0.71 10.04
C ALA A 347 -21.57 0.86 9.88
N LYS A 348 -22.07 1.17 8.68
CA LYS A 348 -23.51 1.24 8.38
C LYS A 348 -24.17 -0.12 8.49
N ALA A 349 -23.57 -1.15 7.93
CA ALA A 349 -24.10 -2.52 8.00
C ALA A 349 -24.23 -2.99 9.46
N LEU A 350 -23.20 -2.79 10.27
CA LEU A 350 -23.22 -3.10 11.70
C LEU A 350 -24.30 -2.32 12.44
N ALA A 351 -24.41 -1.00 12.21
CA ALA A 351 -25.42 -0.17 12.85
C ALA A 351 -26.87 -0.59 12.50
N MET A 352 -27.10 -1.05 11.28
CA MET A 352 -28.40 -1.60 10.86
C MET A 352 -28.70 -2.92 11.59
N GLN A 353 -27.73 -3.81 11.73
CA GLN A 353 -27.89 -5.07 12.44
C GLN A 353 -28.22 -4.84 13.92
N ILE A 354 -27.50 -3.96 14.61
CA ILE A 354 -27.76 -3.62 16.01
C ILE A 354 -29.19 -3.06 16.20
N LYS A 355 -29.67 -2.19 15.28
CA LYS A 355 -31.03 -1.65 15.34
C LYS A 355 -32.09 -2.74 15.16
N GLN A 356 -31.88 -3.69 14.26
CA GLN A 356 -32.81 -4.79 14.03
C GLN A 356 -32.90 -5.70 15.25
N SER A 357 -31.78 -6.08 15.86
CA SER A 357 -31.72 -6.87 17.10
C SER A 357 -32.45 -6.19 18.25
N SER A 358 -32.21 -4.88 18.45
CA SER A 358 -32.86 -4.08 19.52
C SER A 358 -34.37 -3.87 19.29
N SER A 359 -34.87 -3.95 18.05
CA SER A 359 -36.31 -3.85 17.75
C SER A 359 -37.04 -5.18 18.02
N PHE A 360 -36.33 -6.29 17.88
CA PHE A 360 -36.90 -7.64 18.16
C PHE A 360 -37.08 -7.86 19.68
N ASP A 361 -36.10 -7.44 20.50
CA ASP A 361 -36.16 -7.52 21.97
C ASP A 361 -37.25 -6.64 22.60
N ARG A 362 -37.73 -5.62 21.91
CA ARG A 362 -38.84 -4.74 22.40
C ARG A 362 -40.22 -5.22 21.97
N SER A 363 -40.31 -6.26 21.16
CA SER A 363 -41.56 -6.82 20.63
C SER A 363 -41.92 -8.17 21.28
N VAL A 364 -41.15 -8.64 22.23
CA VAL A 364 -41.40 -9.78 23.12
C VAL A 364 -41.64 -9.24 24.54
#